data_b179f8886c9d210e59c389b42a817182
#
_entry.id   b179f8886c9d210e59c389b42a817182
#
_cell.length_a   1.000
_cell.length_b   1.000
_cell.length_c   1.000
_cell.angle_alpha   90.00
_cell.angle_beta   90.00
_cell.angle_gamma   90.00
#
_symmetry.space_group_name_H-M   'P 1'
#
loop_
_entity.id
_entity.type
_entity.pdbx_description
1 polymer ?
#
loop_
_entity_poly.entity_id
_entity_poly.type
_entity_poly.pdbx_seq_one_letter_code
_entity_poly.pdbx_strand_id
1 'polypeptide(L)'
;LQATDGRKRSRVSVTKLEDANWAGTKRSAECTLILTEGDSAKGLAVSGLSEVGRDAYGVFPLRGKLLNVREATYDQIKKNTEIKNIKEILGLQHGKSYSTVDGLRYGSLMIMTDQDFDGSHIKGLIINYLDHFYPSLLKIPNFLVEFITPIIKATKGQEVRSFFTIPEFEQWKATGDGGRGWTTKYYKGLGTSKPYEMKEYFRDMDRHMLSFDTIRPEDHDLLDLAFNKKKADDRKEWLRQFVPGTYLDHRIRNIPISDFINKELILFSMADNIRSIPSVVDGLKPGQRKVIFSCFKRKLKTEIKVHQLQGYVSEHSAYHHGDQALTMTIVGLAQDFCGSNNVNMLMPNGQFGTRSMGGKDAASARYIFTAVPRITRQLFHPKDDALLNYLDEDGQSIEPEWYVPVVPQVLLNGADG
;
A
#
# COMPACT_ATOMS: atom_id res chain seq x y z
N LEU A 1 24.38 -3.92 15.44
CA LEU A 1 23.25 -2.99 15.67
C LEU A 1 23.69 -1.78 16.52
N GLN A 2 24.54 -1.94 17.54
CA GLN A 2 25.05 -0.81 18.34
C GLN A 2 25.86 0.21 17.51
N ALA A 3 26.60 -0.25 16.51
CA ALA A 3 27.37 0.64 15.62
C ALA A 3 26.49 1.59 14.78
N THR A 4 25.18 1.32 14.71
CA THR A 4 24.19 2.14 14.00
C THR A 4 23.27 2.88 14.95
N ASP A 5 23.60 2.95 16.26
CA ASP A 5 22.77 3.62 17.25
C ASP A 5 22.67 5.12 16.98
N GLY A 6 21.46 5.62 17.02
CA GLY A 6 21.16 7.05 17.05
C GLY A 6 21.56 7.67 18.40
N ARG A 7 21.77 8.97 18.41
CA ARG A 7 22.00 9.75 19.62
C ARG A 7 21.14 10.99 19.59
N LYS A 8 20.83 11.54 20.78
CA LYS A 8 20.18 12.85 20.87
C LYS A 8 21.18 13.93 20.44
N ARG A 9 21.29 14.15 19.13
CA ARG A 9 22.13 15.19 18.53
C ARG A 9 21.28 16.37 18.09
N SER A 10 21.81 17.57 18.17
CA SER A 10 21.10 18.77 17.66
C SER A 10 20.88 18.72 16.14
N ARG A 11 21.76 18.03 15.41
CA ARG A 11 21.65 17.86 13.95
C ARG A 11 22.02 16.43 13.52
N VAL A 12 21.31 15.92 12.53
CA VAL A 12 21.64 14.68 11.83
C VAL A 12 21.68 14.95 10.32
N SER A 13 22.51 14.18 9.61
CA SER A 13 22.65 14.30 8.16
C SER A 13 22.04 13.08 7.50
N VAL A 14 20.72 13.08 7.37
CA VAL A 14 19.98 12.03 6.67
C VAL A 14 19.38 12.63 5.39
N THR A 15 19.71 12.04 4.25
CA THR A 15 19.22 12.50 2.95
C THR A 15 17.70 12.49 2.93
N LYS A 16 17.07 13.54 2.40
CA LYS A 16 15.63 13.75 2.29
C LYS A 16 14.89 14.03 3.62
N LEU A 17 15.57 14.08 4.76
CA LEU A 17 14.96 14.52 6.00
C LEU A 17 14.72 16.03 5.96
N GLU A 18 13.49 16.45 6.24
CA GLU A 18 13.16 17.81 6.67
C GLU A 18 13.09 17.77 8.21
N ASP A 19 14.15 18.15 8.87
CA ASP A 19 14.24 18.03 10.32
C ASP A 19 13.45 19.14 11.02
N ALA A 20 12.84 18.85 12.18
CA ALA A 20 12.21 19.88 12.99
C ALA A 20 13.29 20.77 13.63
N ASN A 21 13.05 22.08 13.72
CA ASN A 21 14.01 23.03 14.29
C ASN A 21 14.35 22.69 15.77
N TRP A 22 13.38 22.17 16.52
CA TRP A 22 13.56 21.80 17.93
C TRP A 22 14.04 20.35 18.14
N ALA A 23 14.16 19.56 17.08
CA ALA A 23 14.65 18.18 17.19
C ALA A 23 16.09 18.16 17.73
N GLY A 24 16.35 17.30 18.72
CA GLY A 24 17.65 17.18 19.39
C GLY A 24 17.95 18.28 20.40
N THR A 25 17.04 19.22 20.63
CA THR A 25 17.16 20.31 21.65
C THR A 25 16.44 19.93 22.95
N LYS A 26 16.35 20.86 23.88
CA LYS A 26 15.55 20.68 25.12
C LYS A 26 14.05 20.54 24.85
N ARG A 27 13.58 20.99 23.68
CA ARG A 27 12.18 20.91 23.26
C ARG A 27 11.87 19.71 22.35
N SER A 28 12.76 18.76 22.28
CA SER A 28 12.58 17.53 21.46
C SER A 28 11.31 16.76 21.78
N ALA A 29 10.90 16.76 23.03
CA ALA A 29 9.66 16.08 23.47
C ALA A 29 8.39 16.67 22.85
N GLU A 30 8.44 17.91 22.38
CA GLU A 30 7.34 18.59 21.68
C GLU A 30 7.32 18.29 20.16
N CYS A 31 8.37 17.62 19.65
CA CYS A 31 8.52 17.38 18.22
C CYS A 31 7.83 16.11 17.77
N THR A 32 7.22 16.16 16.60
CA THR A 32 6.63 15.03 15.88
C THR A 32 7.39 14.75 14.59
N LEU A 33 7.84 13.52 14.39
CA LEU A 33 8.39 13.06 13.11
C LEU A 33 7.26 12.46 12.28
N ILE A 34 7.02 13.01 11.08
CA ILE A 34 6.06 12.48 10.11
C ILE A 34 6.81 11.55 9.16
N LEU A 35 6.46 10.26 9.17
CA LEU A 35 6.90 9.28 8.17
C LEU A 35 5.88 9.23 7.04
N THR A 36 6.32 9.50 5.82
CA THR A 36 5.42 9.51 4.65
C THR A 36 5.71 8.35 3.70
N GLU A 37 4.70 7.94 2.96
CA GLU A 37 4.82 6.96 1.88
C GLU A 37 5.41 7.62 0.63
N GLY A 38 6.74 7.67 0.56
CA GLY A 38 7.46 8.19 -0.59
C GLY A 38 7.58 9.71 -0.68
N ASP A 39 8.26 10.16 -1.73
CA ASP A 39 8.60 11.57 -1.93
C ASP A 39 7.39 12.45 -2.25
N SER A 40 6.38 11.92 -2.94
CA SER A 40 5.16 12.67 -3.28
C SER A 40 4.38 13.07 -2.04
N ALA A 41 4.18 12.12 -1.11
CA ALA A 41 3.53 12.38 0.16
C ALA A 41 4.36 13.32 1.05
N LYS A 42 5.71 13.22 1.00
CA LYS A 42 6.59 14.19 1.68
C LYS A 42 6.32 15.62 1.21
N GLY A 43 6.23 15.85 -0.11
CA GLY A 43 5.95 17.18 -0.66
C GLY A 43 4.64 17.78 -0.13
N LEU A 44 3.61 16.95 -0.01
CA LEU A 44 2.31 17.33 0.56
C LEU A 44 2.40 17.64 2.06
N ALA A 45 3.06 16.76 2.84
CA ALA A 45 3.28 17.02 4.26
C ALA A 45 4.03 18.34 4.49
N VAL A 46 5.12 18.57 3.75
CA VAL A 46 5.90 19.82 3.83
C VAL A 46 5.04 21.04 3.49
N SER A 47 4.10 20.94 2.54
CA SER A 47 3.17 22.02 2.25
C SER A 47 2.23 22.32 3.43
N GLY A 48 1.80 21.27 4.16
CA GLY A 48 1.00 21.39 5.38
C GLY A 48 1.75 22.04 6.55
N LEU A 49 3.08 21.87 6.62
CA LEU A 49 3.89 22.47 7.67
C LEU A 49 3.84 24.02 7.67
N SER A 50 3.43 24.65 6.57
CA SER A 50 3.23 26.09 6.55
C SER A 50 2.14 26.56 7.52
N GLU A 51 1.24 25.67 7.95
CA GLU A 51 0.13 25.99 8.87
C GLU A 51 0.50 25.75 10.35
N VAL A 52 1.27 24.67 10.62
CA VAL A 52 1.65 24.28 12.00
C VAL A 52 3.09 24.65 12.36
N GLY A 53 3.85 25.11 11.38
CA GLY A 53 5.25 25.52 11.55
C GLY A 53 6.23 24.36 11.45
N ARG A 54 7.51 24.71 11.22
CA ARG A 54 8.63 23.76 11.11
C ARG A 54 9.38 23.54 12.42
N ASP A 55 8.97 24.20 13.50
CA ASP A 55 9.68 24.13 14.77
C ASP A 55 9.52 22.75 15.42
N ALA A 56 8.27 22.25 15.46
CA ALA A 56 7.92 21.01 16.13
C ALA A 56 7.71 19.83 15.17
N TYR A 57 7.69 20.02 13.84
CA TYR A 57 7.38 18.96 12.89
C TYR A 57 8.54 18.71 11.92
N GLY A 58 9.00 17.46 11.88
CA GLY A 58 9.91 16.96 10.85
C GLY A 58 9.24 15.98 9.92
N VAL A 59 9.76 15.81 8.70
CA VAL A 59 9.20 14.91 7.67
C VAL A 59 10.30 14.06 7.06
N PHE A 60 10.07 12.75 7.01
CA PHE A 60 10.96 11.80 6.35
C PHE A 60 10.19 10.83 5.44
N PRO A 61 10.52 10.73 4.14
CA PRO A 61 9.88 9.82 3.22
C PRO A 61 10.49 8.42 3.29
N LEU A 62 9.66 7.40 3.45
CA LEU A 62 10.07 6.01 3.33
C LEU A 62 10.22 5.63 1.86
N ARG A 63 11.22 4.80 1.54
CA ARG A 63 11.39 4.21 0.20
C ARG A 63 10.62 2.90 0.09
N GLY A 64 9.30 2.99 0.00
CA GLY A 64 8.43 1.83 -0.03
C GLY A 64 8.24 1.18 1.35
N LYS A 65 7.94 -0.11 1.38
CA LYS A 65 7.63 -0.85 2.60
C LYS A 65 8.86 -1.08 3.46
N LEU A 66 8.72 -0.87 4.76
CA LEU A 66 9.78 -1.17 5.72
C LEU A 66 10.04 -2.68 5.75
N LEU A 67 11.29 -3.07 6.02
CA LEU A 67 11.67 -4.47 6.19
C LEU A 67 10.90 -5.11 7.35
N ASN A 68 10.28 -6.29 7.12
CA ASN A 68 9.73 -7.09 8.20
C ASN A 68 10.87 -7.67 9.07
N VAL A 69 11.10 -7.03 10.20
CA VAL A 69 12.24 -7.30 11.09
C VAL A 69 12.14 -8.65 11.82
N ARG A 70 10.94 -9.25 11.93
CA ARG A 70 10.77 -10.58 12.55
C ARG A 70 11.27 -11.70 11.66
N GLU A 71 11.34 -11.49 10.35
CA GLU A 71 11.80 -12.48 9.37
C GLU A 71 13.21 -12.21 8.88
N ALA A 72 13.68 -10.99 9.04
CA ALA A 72 14.96 -10.55 8.51
C ALA A 72 16.14 -11.10 9.30
N THR A 73 17.19 -11.46 8.57
CA THR A 73 18.47 -11.82 9.20
C THR A 73 19.15 -10.58 9.79
N TYR A 74 20.04 -10.81 10.74
CA TYR A 74 20.85 -9.72 11.34
C TYR A 74 21.54 -8.85 10.29
N ASP A 75 22.11 -9.47 9.24
CA ASP A 75 22.81 -8.74 8.17
C ASP A 75 21.84 -7.91 7.32
N GLN A 76 20.65 -8.39 7.06
CA GLN A 76 19.61 -7.63 6.35
C GLN A 76 19.22 -6.38 7.15
N ILE A 77 18.96 -6.54 8.45
CA ILE A 77 18.60 -5.41 9.32
C ILE A 77 19.76 -4.41 9.39
N LYS A 78 21.00 -4.90 9.56
CA LYS A 78 22.20 -4.06 9.63
C LYS A 78 22.46 -3.27 8.34
N LYS A 79 22.14 -3.86 7.18
CA LYS A 79 22.33 -3.22 5.86
C LYS A 79 21.15 -2.32 5.46
N ASN A 80 19.98 -2.47 6.09
CA ASN A 80 18.79 -1.72 5.72
C ASN A 80 18.92 -0.22 6.02
N THR A 81 18.88 0.58 4.98
CA THR A 81 19.07 2.03 5.06
C THR A 81 17.92 2.72 5.77
N GLU A 82 16.66 2.28 5.55
CA GLU A 82 15.48 2.91 6.16
C GLU A 82 15.48 2.73 7.68
N ILE A 83 15.82 1.52 8.16
CA ILE A 83 15.94 1.25 9.61
C ILE A 83 17.04 2.09 10.22
N LYS A 84 18.19 2.23 9.54
CA LYS A 84 19.30 3.11 10.02
C LYS A 84 18.85 4.55 10.12
N ASN A 85 18.18 5.05 9.09
CA ASN A 85 17.70 6.43 9.04
C ASN A 85 16.69 6.70 10.16
N ILE A 86 15.70 5.83 10.36
CA ILE A 86 14.70 5.97 11.43
C ILE A 86 15.40 5.99 12.81
N LYS A 87 16.34 5.08 13.04
CA LYS A 87 17.14 5.06 14.29
C LYS A 87 17.89 6.36 14.52
N GLU A 88 18.57 6.87 13.50
CA GLU A 88 19.36 8.09 13.59
C GLU A 88 18.46 9.33 13.78
N ILE A 89 17.38 9.43 13.02
CA ILE A 89 16.43 10.55 13.09
C ILE A 89 15.77 10.63 14.47
N LEU A 90 15.30 9.51 15.01
CA LEU A 90 14.67 9.46 16.33
C LEU A 90 15.68 9.48 17.49
N GLY A 91 16.95 9.16 17.24
CA GLY A 91 17.98 9.03 18.29
C GLY A 91 17.86 7.72 19.07
N LEU A 92 17.39 6.64 18.45
CA LEU A 92 17.17 5.33 19.08
C LEU A 92 18.49 4.59 19.33
N GLN A 93 18.61 3.92 20.48
CA GLN A 93 19.75 3.10 20.87
C GLN A 93 19.31 1.63 20.99
N HIS A 94 20.10 0.73 20.43
CA HIS A 94 19.78 -0.69 20.45
C HIS A 94 19.80 -1.26 21.87
N GLY A 95 18.74 -2.03 22.22
CA GLY A 95 18.61 -2.66 23.54
C GLY A 95 18.23 -1.71 24.67
N LYS A 96 18.03 -0.42 24.38
CA LYS A 96 17.60 0.54 25.38
C LYS A 96 16.08 0.49 25.57
N SER A 97 15.65 0.44 26.82
CA SER A 97 14.26 0.63 27.20
C SER A 97 14.01 2.12 27.52
N TYR A 98 12.85 2.62 27.08
CA TYR A 98 12.44 4.00 27.22
C TYR A 98 11.20 4.09 28.12
N SER A 99 11.28 4.84 29.22
CA SER A 99 10.13 5.17 30.08
C SER A 99 9.54 6.54 29.71
N THR A 100 10.34 7.40 29.08
CA THR A 100 9.95 8.73 28.59
C THR A 100 10.62 8.99 27.26
N VAL A 101 10.21 10.05 26.57
CA VAL A 101 10.79 10.49 25.30
C VAL A 101 12.01 11.43 25.44
N ASP A 102 12.43 11.74 26.66
CA ASP A 102 13.46 12.76 26.92
C ASP A 102 14.83 12.47 26.29
N GLY A 103 15.13 11.22 26.04
CA GLY A 103 16.37 10.78 25.39
C GLY A 103 16.31 10.79 23.86
N LEU A 104 15.15 11.08 23.27
CA LEU A 104 14.89 11.06 21.84
C LEU A 104 14.99 12.45 21.20
N ARG A 105 15.12 12.49 19.88
CA ARG A 105 15.08 13.73 19.08
C ARG A 105 13.66 14.16 18.76
N TYR A 106 12.69 13.26 18.87
CA TYR A 106 11.26 13.47 18.65
C TYR A 106 10.46 12.81 19.77
N GLY A 107 9.44 13.50 20.24
CA GLY A 107 8.53 12.99 21.28
C GLY A 107 7.39 12.15 20.72
N SER A 108 7.12 12.26 19.42
CA SER A 108 6.05 11.53 18.76
C SER A 108 6.45 11.10 17.35
N LEU A 109 5.93 9.97 16.90
CA LEU A 109 6.07 9.43 15.56
C LEU A 109 4.70 9.37 14.89
N MET A 110 4.52 10.14 13.81
CA MET A 110 3.28 10.19 13.02
C MET A 110 3.46 9.43 11.72
N ILE A 111 2.54 8.52 11.41
CA ILE A 111 2.51 7.79 10.16
C ILE A 111 1.51 8.47 9.21
N MET A 112 1.96 8.84 8.03
CA MET A 112 1.15 9.47 6.98
C MET A 112 1.31 8.68 5.69
N THR A 113 0.40 7.75 5.46
CA THR A 113 0.34 6.86 4.29
C THR A 113 -0.95 7.07 3.52
N ASP A 114 -1.02 6.53 2.32
CA ASP A 114 -2.27 6.44 1.58
C ASP A 114 -3.31 5.67 2.39
N GLN A 115 -4.59 6.02 2.24
CA GLN A 115 -5.70 5.36 2.94
C GLN A 115 -6.13 4.10 2.15
N ASP A 116 -5.16 3.27 1.78
CA ASP A 116 -5.35 2.01 1.07
C ASP A 116 -4.75 0.82 1.85
N PHE A 117 -4.88 -0.37 1.29
CA PHE A 117 -4.37 -1.59 1.93
C PHE A 117 -2.84 -1.59 2.08
N ASP A 118 -2.11 -1.04 1.11
CA ASP A 118 -0.65 -0.97 1.18
C ASP A 118 -0.17 0.03 2.25
N GLY A 119 -0.89 1.15 2.42
CA GLY A 119 -0.65 2.09 3.52
C GLY A 119 -0.89 1.46 4.89
N SER A 120 -1.92 0.64 5.03
CA SER A 120 -2.17 -0.14 6.27
C SER A 120 -1.05 -1.14 6.55
N HIS A 121 -0.48 -1.75 5.51
CA HIS A 121 0.69 -2.62 5.66
C HIS A 121 1.93 -1.86 6.13
N ILE A 122 2.20 -0.68 5.57
CA ILE A 122 3.32 0.17 6.00
C ILE A 122 3.16 0.55 7.48
N LYS A 123 1.96 0.95 7.93
CA LYS A 123 1.66 1.19 9.35
C LYS A 123 1.98 -0.04 10.20
N GLY A 124 1.49 -1.21 9.79
CA GLY A 124 1.75 -2.47 10.47
C GLY A 124 3.23 -2.81 10.59
N LEU A 125 4.03 -2.59 9.53
CA LEU A 125 5.47 -2.83 9.54
C LEU A 125 6.22 -1.87 10.48
N ILE A 126 5.78 -0.61 10.60
CA ILE A 126 6.36 0.36 11.54
C ILE A 126 6.05 -0.06 12.98
N ILE A 127 4.79 -0.43 13.27
CA ILE A 127 4.38 -0.92 14.60
C ILE A 127 5.17 -2.19 14.95
N ASN A 128 5.27 -3.12 14.02
CA ASN A 128 6.06 -4.35 14.17
C ASN A 128 7.55 -4.07 14.45
N TYR A 129 8.15 -3.09 13.78
CA TYR A 129 9.52 -2.65 14.04
C TYR A 129 9.70 -2.10 15.45
N LEU A 130 8.78 -1.25 15.91
CA LEU A 130 8.79 -0.69 17.26
C LEU A 130 8.57 -1.77 18.30
N ASP A 131 7.61 -2.66 18.10
CA ASP A 131 7.34 -3.77 19.01
C ASP A 131 8.53 -4.72 19.17
N HIS A 132 9.19 -5.03 18.06
CA HIS A 132 10.31 -5.97 18.08
C HIS A 132 11.58 -5.41 18.74
N PHE A 133 11.91 -4.13 18.52
CA PHE A 133 13.16 -3.53 19.03
C PHE A 133 12.98 -2.56 20.17
N TYR A 134 11.82 -1.92 20.28
CA TYR A 134 11.55 -0.84 21.22
C TYR A 134 10.14 -0.90 21.83
N PRO A 135 9.69 -2.05 22.35
CA PRO A 135 8.33 -2.22 22.84
C PRO A 135 7.96 -1.22 23.93
N SER A 136 8.95 -0.73 24.66
CA SER A 136 8.76 0.30 25.69
C SER A 136 8.26 1.64 25.14
N LEU A 137 8.58 1.98 23.88
CA LEU A 137 8.07 3.20 23.24
C LEU A 137 6.57 3.14 23.00
N LEU A 138 6.05 1.96 22.66
CA LEU A 138 4.61 1.75 22.44
C LEU A 138 3.80 1.78 23.76
N LYS A 139 4.48 1.83 24.92
CA LYS A 139 3.86 2.05 26.23
C LYS A 139 3.76 3.53 26.61
N ILE A 140 4.37 4.41 25.83
CA ILE A 140 4.32 5.86 26.07
C ILE A 140 3.06 6.42 25.35
N PRO A 141 2.12 7.02 26.07
CA PRO A 141 0.91 7.58 25.48
C PRO A 141 1.25 8.63 24.40
N ASN A 142 0.53 8.60 23.29
CA ASN A 142 0.67 9.52 22.17
C ASN A 142 2.07 9.52 21.50
N PHE A 143 2.91 8.51 21.78
CA PHE A 143 4.18 8.37 21.04
C PHE A 143 3.91 7.99 19.60
N LEU A 144 3.00 7.07 19.34
CA LEU A 144 2.64 6.64 18.00
C LEU A 144 1.26 7.20 17.61
N VAL A 145 1.24 7.94 16.52
CA VAL A 145 0.02 8.53 15.97
C VAL A 145 -0.05 8.31 14.46
N GLU A 146 -1.22 8.42 13.89
CA GLU A 146 -1.41 8.42 12.44
C GLU A 146 -2.11 9.70 11.97
N PHE A 147 -1.81 10.09 10.74
CA PHE A 147 -2.49 11.17 10.06
C PHE A 147 -3.41 10.58 8.98
N ILE A 148 -4.71 10.82 9.12
CA ILE A 148 -5.72 10.31 8.20
C ILE A 148 -6.21 11.39 7.26
N THR A 149 -6.45 11.02 6.00
CA THR A 149 -7.04 11.88 4.99
C THR A 149 -8.35 11.29 4.48
N PRO A 150 -9.31 12.13 4.03
CA PRO A 150 -10.54 11.62 3.46
C PRO A 150 -10.27 10.79 2.21
N ILE A 151 -10.97 9.66 2.07
CA ILE A 151 -10.98 8.87 0.82
C ILE A 151 -12.07 9.34 -0.13
N ILE A 152 -13.11 9.97 0.39
CA ILE A 152 -14.19 10.57 -0.41
C ILE A 152 -14.55 11.93 0.15
N LYS A 153 -14.72 12.91 -0.74
CA LYS A 153 -15.40 14.17 -0.44
C LYS A 153 -16.65 14.29 -1.31
N ALA A 154 -17.79 14.54 -0.68
CA ALA A 154 -19.05 14.89 -1.36
C ALA A 154 -19.30 16.39 -1.23
N THR A 155 -19.66 17.05 -2.31
CA THR A 155 -19.87 18.49 -2.39
C THR A 155 -21.25 18.82 -2.96
N LYS A 156 -21.99 19.72 -2.30
CA LYS A 156 -23.29 20.25 -2.75
C LYS A 156 -23.31 21.75 -2.48
N GLY A 157 -23.12 22.55 -3.52
CA GLY A 157 -22.94 24.00 -3.37
C GLY A 157 -21.71 24.33 -2.53
N GLN A 158 -21.91 24.94 -1.37
CA GLN A 158 -20.83 25.26 -0.42
C GLN A 158 -20.63 24.20 0.68
N GLU A 159 -21.55 23.24 0.77
CA GLU A 159 -21.44 22.15 1.75
C GLU A 159 -20.46 21.09 1.27
N VAL A 160 -19.51 20.71 2.13
CA VAL A 160 -18.53 19.65 1.88
C VAL A 160 -18.61 18.63 3.01
N ARG A 161 -18.74 17.36 2.65
CA ARG A 161 -18.66 16.22 3.58
C ARG A 161 -17.48 15.36 3.23
N SER A 162 -16.67 15.03 4.23
CA SER A 162 -15.50 14.18 4.10
C SER A 162 -15.75 12.83 4.77
N PHE A 163 -15.40 11.74 4.08
CA PHE A 163 -15.54 10.37 4.55
C PHE A 163 -14.18 9.71 4.56
N PHE A 164 -13.85 9.05 5.66
CA PHE A 164 -12.55 8.41 5.89
C PHE A 164 -12.59 6.90 5.62
N THR A 165 -13.78 6.32 5.47
CA THR A 165 -13.98 4.90 5.12
C THR A 165 -15.11 4.74 4.10
N ILE A 166 -15.03 3.68 3.27
CA ILE A 166 -16.11 3.37 2.31
C ILE A 166 -17.43 3.05 3.04
N PRO A 167 -17.46 2.23 4.11
CA PRO A 167 -18.70 1.96 4.83
C PRO A 167 -19.39 3.22 5.38
N GLU A 168 -18.62 4.20 5.86
CA GLU A 168 -19.17 5.49 6.30
C GLU A 168 -19.89 6.23 5.17
N PHE A 169 -19.26 6.26 3.99
CA PHE A 169 -19.86 6.87 2.80
C PHE A 169 -21.12 6.14 2.33
N GLU A 170 -21.08 4.82 2.25
CA GLU A 170 -22.24 4.01 1.83
C GLU A 170 -23.41 4.13 2.84
N GLN A 171 -23.13 4.16 4.13
CA GLN A 171 -24.15 4.41 5.15
C GLN A 171 -24.79 5.79 4.98
N TRP A 172 -23.97 6.83 4.73
CA TRP A 172 -24.50 8.16 4.45
C TRP A 172 -25.35 8.17 3.17
N LYS A 173 -24.91 7.50 2.13
CA LYS A 173 -25.66 7.38 0.87
C LYS A 173 -27.01 6.67 1.04
N ALA A 174 -27.08 5.69 1.94
CA ALA A 174 -28.31 4.94 2.24
C ALA A 174 -29.29 5.73 3.13
N THR A 175 -28.81 6.76 3.83
CA THR A 175 -29.60 7.61 4.73
C THR A 175 -29.90 8.95 4.09
N GLY A 176 -31.11 9.50 4.36
CA GLY A 176 -31.51 10.83 3.90
C GLY A 176 -31.72 10.93 2.38
N ASP A 177 -31.18 11.98 1.76
CA ASP A 177 -31.36 12.26 0.31
C ASP A 177 -30.55 11.32 -0.61
N GLY A 178 -29.94 10.26 -0.09
CA GLY A 178 -29.21 9.25 -0.86
C GLY A 178 -28.07 9.79 -1.72
N GLY A 179 -27.48 10.92 -1.32
CA GLY A 179 -26.45 11.62 -2.09
C GLY A 179 -26.99 12.38 -3.31
N ARG A 180 -28.30 12.54 -3.45
CA ARG A 180 -28.94 13.23 -4.57
C ARG A 180 -28.48 14.70 -4.65
N GLY A 181 -27.94 15.10 -5.80
CA GLY A 181 -27.41 16.44 -6.04
C GLY A 181 -26.05 16.71 -5.42
N TRP A 182 -25.36 15.67 -4.92
CA TRP A 182 -23.98 15.74 -4.47
C TRP A 182 -23.03 15.29 -5.56
N THR A 183 -21.92 15.99 -5.73
CA THR A 183 -20.78 15.57 -6.57
C THR A 183 -19.76 14.92 -5.66
N THR A 184 -19.33 13.71 -6.00
CA THR A 184 -18.33 12.96 -5.22
C THR A 184 -16.98 12.98 -5.90
N LYS A 185 -15.92 13.15 -5.10
CA LYS A 185 -14.52 13.01 -5.53
C LYS A 185 -13.86 11.94 -4.68
N TYR A 186 -13.31 10.93 -5.34
CA TYR A 186 -12.52 9.87 -4.73
C TYR A 186 -11.04 10.27 -4.67
N TYR A 187 -10.39 10.00 -3.54
CA TYR A 187 -8.98 10.23 -3.32
C TYR A 187 -8.28 8.87 -3.23
N LYS A 188 -7.64 8.47 -4.32
CA LYS A 188 -6.98 7.15 -4.46
C LYS A 188 -5.67 7.05 -3.68
N GLY A 189 -5.18 8.15 -3.15
CA GLY A 189 -3.97 8.28 -2.36
C GLY A 189 -3.67 9.74 -2.08
N LEU A 190 -2.65 9.99 -1.28
CA LEU A 190 -2.20 11.34 -0.92
C LEU A 190 -1.89 12.19 -2.15
N GLY A 191 -1.33 11.56 -3.21
CA GLY A 191 -1.00 12.23 -4.47
C GLY A 191 -2.19 12.85 -5.21
N THR A 192 -3.43 12.48 -4.89
CA THR A 192 -4.64 13.09 -5.46
C THR A 192 -5.10 14.36 -4.73
N SER A 193 -4.57 14.60 -3.54
CA SER A 193 -4.82 15.82 -2.76
C SER A 193 -4.01 16.99 -3.30
N LYS A 194 -4.62 18.16 -3.31
CA LYS A 194 -3.94 19.39 -3.70
C LYS A 194 -3.24 20.00 -2.47
N PRO A 195 -2.17 20.81 -2.66
CA PRO A 195 -1.45 21.44 -1.55
C PRO A 195 -2.34 22.25 -0.61
N TYR A 196 -3.39 22.94 -1.13
CA TYR A 196 -4.31 23.71 -0.29
C TYR A 196 -5.20 22.81 0.57
N GLU A 197 -5.62 21.63 0.07
CA GLU A 197 -6.38 20.64 0.85
C GLU A 197 -5.53 20.10 2.01
N MET A 198 -4.24 19.86 1.78
CA MET A 198 -3.34 19.42 2.83
C MET A 198 -3.18 20.52 3.92
N LYS A 199 -3.11 21.78 3.52
CA LYS A 199 -3.10 22.89 4.48
C LYS A 199 -4.37 22.91 5.34
N GLU A 200 -5.54 22.70 4.74
CA GLU A 200 -6.81 22.57 5.46
C GLU A 200 -6.76 21.44 6.50
N TYR A 201 -6.23 20.27 6.11
CA TYR A 201 -6.10 19.12 7.02
C TYR A 201 -5.16 19.42 8.18
N PHE A 202 -4.05 20.11 7.94
CA PHE A 202 -3.10 20.49 8.99
C PHE A 202 -3.66 21.60 9.91
N ARG A 203 -4.56 22.46 9.45
CA ARG A 203 -5.27 23.41 10.33
C ARG A 203 -6.21 22.70 11.30
N ASP A 204 -6.82 21.60 10.87
CA ASP A 204 -7.74 20.80 11.68
C ASP A 204 -7.08 19.49 12.11
N MET A 205 -5.88 19.60 12.70
CA MET A 205 -5.06 18.44 13.12
C MET A 205 -5.83 17.50 14.04
N ASP A 206 -6.67 18.05 14.91
CA ASP A 206 -7.47 17.24 15.85
C ASP A 206 -8.43 16.28 15.15
N ARG A 207 -8.90 16.61 13.96
CA ARG A 207 -9.76 15.73 13.16
C ARG A 207 -8.97 14.69 12.36
N HIS A 208 -7.74 15.03 12.00
CA HIS A 208 -6.90 14.25 11.09
C HIS A 208 -5.82 13.43 11.81
N MET A 209 -5.64 13.62 13.12
CA MET A 209 -4.66 12.87 13.90
C MET A 209 -5.36 11.90 14.86
N LEU A 210 -5.03 10.62 14.72
CA LEU A 210 -5.48 9.57 15.62
C LEU A 210 -4.29 9.00 16.38
N SER A 211 -4.47 8.73 17.66
CA SER A 211 -3.42 8.11 18.49
C SER A 211 -3.62 6.59 18.53
N PHE A 212 -2.53 5.84 18.56
CA PHE A 212 -2.60 4.44 18.96
C PHE A 212 -2.61 4.32 20.49
N ASP A 213 -3.44 3.42 20.99
CA ASP A 213 -3.41 3.07 22.42
C ASP A 213 -2.05 2.48 22.80
N THR A 214 -1.73 2.59 24.09
CA THR A 214 -0.55 1.92 24.63
C THR A 214 -0.65 0.41 24.46
N ILE A 215 0.47 -0.21 24.05
CA ILE A 215 0.51 -1.65 23.77
C ILE A 215 0.18 -2.48 25.00
N ARG A 216 -0.65 -3.49 24.82
CA ARG A 216 -1.06 -4.47 25.83
C ARG A 216 -0.31 -5.80 25.61
N PRO A 217 -0.27 -6.68 26.62
CA PRO A 217 0.38 -8.00 26.44
C PRO A 217 -0.14 -8.80 25.25
N GLU A 218 -1.47 -8.82 25.04
CA GLU A 218 -2.10 -9.53 23.92
C GLU A 218 -1.76 -8.98 22.53
N ASP A 219 -1.42 -7.69 22.45
CA ASP A 219 -1.06 -7.05 21.17
C ASP A 219 0.28 -7.56 20.61
N HIS A 220 1.22 -7.95 21.50
CA HIS A 220 2.49 -8.56 21.10
C HIS A 220 2.25 -9.89 20.37
N ASP A 221 1.32 -10.71 20.84
CA ASP A 221 0.96 -11.99 20.22
C ASP A 221 0.28 -11.78 18.87
N LEU A 222 -0.56 -10.75 18.75
CA LEU A 222 -1.21 -10.39 17.48
C LEU A 222 -0.21 -9.88 16.44
N LEU A 223 0.77 -9.08 16.85
CA LEU A 223 1.87 -8.64 15.96
C LEU A 223 2.75 -9.82 15.56
N ASP A 224 3.00 -10.76 16.47
CA ASP A 224 3.72 -11.99 16.14
C ASP A 224 2.92 -12.87 15.17
N LEU A 225 1.62 -13.02 15.36
CA LEU A 225 0.71 -13.69 14.44
C LEU A 225 0.79 -13.08 13.04
N ALA A 226 0.71 -11.75 12.94
CA ALA A 226 0.66 -11.07 11.66
C ALA A 226 1.99 -11.14 10.88
N PHE A 227 3.14 -11.03 11.57
CA PHE A 227 4.44 -10.79 10.92
C PHE A 227 5.47 -11.92 11.06
N ASN A 228 5.22 -12.95 11.88
CA ASN A 228 6.16 -14.04 12.05
C ASN A 228 5.95 -15.13 11.01
N LYS A 229 7.02 -15.46 10.26
CA LYS A 229 7.01 -16.52 9.22
C LYS A 229 6.53 -17.88 9.75
N LYS A 230 6.86 -18.21 11.01
CA LYS A 230 6.49 -19.49 11.63
C LYS A 230 4.99 -19.60 11.97
N LYS A 231 4.26 -18.48 11.92
CA LYS A 231 2.82 -18.40 12.24
C LYS A 231 1.92 -18.50 11.00
N ALA A 232 2.38 -19.11 9.91
CA ALA A 232 1.62 -19.18 8.67
C ALA A 232 0.27 -19.90 8.81
N ASP A 233 0.22 -21.01 9.57
CA ASP A 233 -1.01 -21.78 9.76
C ASP A 233 -1.98 -21.04 10.71
N ASP A 234 -1.46 -20.39 11.74
CA ASP A 234 -2.27 -19.54 12.62
C ASP A 234 -2.89 -18.35 11.84
N ARG A 235 -2.12 -17.76 10.89
CA ARG A 235 -2.66 -16.71 9.99
C ARG A 235 -3.75 -17.22 9.07
N LYS A 236 -3.68 -18.44 8.56
CA LYS A 236 -4.76 -19.04 7.76
C LYS A 236 -6.06 -19.08 8.54
N GLU A 237 -5.98 -19.48 9.83
CA GLU A 237 -7.16 -19.50 10.68
C GLU A 237 -7.67 -18.10 10.99
N TRP A 238 -6.79 -17.16 11.29
CA TRP A 238 -7.15 -15.74 11.48
C TRP A 238 -7.88 -15.17 10.25
N LEU A 239 -7.42 -15.46 9.03
CA LEU A 239 -8.07 -15.02 7.80
C LEU A 239 -9.41 -15.73 7.53
N ARG A 240 -9.55 -17.02 7.91
CA ARG A 240 -10.83 -17.74 7.79
C ARG A 240 -11.93 -17.15 8.67
N GLN A 241 -11.56 -16.55 9.79
CA GLN A 241 -12.49 -15.93 10.72
C GLN A 241 -12.88 -14.50 10.30
N PHE A 242 -12.33 -14.00 9.19
CA PHE A 242 -12.66 -12.68 8.68
C PHE A 242 -14.14 -12.57 8.32
N VAL A 243 -14.78 -11.50 8.82
CA VAL A 243 -16.19 -11.19 8.52
C VAL A 243 -16.22 -10.07 7.48
N PRO A 244 -16.81 -10.30 6.29
CA PRO A 244 -16.99 -9.24 5.29
C PRO A 244 -17.70 -8.02 5.87
N GLY A 245 -17.23 -6.83 5.51
CA GLY A 245 -17.74 -5.56 6.07
C GLY A 245 -17.04 -5.10 7.33
N THR A 246 -16.07 -5.88 7.87
CA THR A 246 -15.21 -5.42 8.97
C THR A 246 -14.36 -4.23 8.50
N TYR A 247 -14.31 -3.18 9.31
CA TYR A 247 -13.46 -2.02 9.11
C TYR A 247 -13.12 -1.36 10.43
N LEU A 248 -12.02 -0.59 10.46
CA LEU A 248 -11.65 0.23 11.61
C LEU A 248 -12.46 1.54 11.58
N ASP A 249 -13.16 1.84 12.67
CA ASP A 249 -13.92 3.09 12.81
C ASP A 249 -12.98 4.24 13.19
N HIS A 250 -12.72 5.15 12.25
CA HIS A 250 -11.87 6.33 12.47
C HIS A 250 -12.53 7.46 13.27
N ARG A 251 -13.75 7.27 13.77
CA ARG A 251 -14.37 8.22 14.71
C ARG A 251 -13.83 8.09 16.14
N ILE A 252 -13.17 6.98 16.45
CA ILE A 252 -12.45 6.80 17.72
C ILE A 252 -11.11 7.54 17.65
N ARG A 253 -10.76 8.28 18.72
CA ARG A 253 -9.50 9.02 18.77
C ARG A 253 -8.29 8.16 19.12
N ASN A 254 -8.49 7.11 19.88
CA ASN A 254 -7.46 6.17 20.33
C ASN A 254 -7.74 4.81 19.71
N ILE A 255 -6.82 4.31 18.92
CA ILE A 255 -6.93 3.05 18.20
C ILE A 255 -6.22 1.97 18.99
N PRO A 256 -6.94 0.96 19.53
CA PRO A 256 -6.29 -0.22 20.08
C PRO A 256 -5.48 -0.93 19.00
N ILE A 257 -4.26 -1.37 19.30
CA ILE A 257 -3.40 -2.09 18.36
C ILE A 257 -4.09 -3.38 17.88
N SER A 258 -4.81 -4.06 18.77
CA SER A 258 -5.64 -5.21 18.43
C SER A 258 -6.71 -4.90 17.38
N ASP A 259 -7.37 -3.75 17.50
CA ASP A 259 -8.38 -3.31 16.53
C ASP A 259 -7.74 -2.98 15.16
N PHE A 260 -6.61 -2.29 15.16
CA PHE A 260 -5.84 -2.05 13.95
C PHE A 260 -5.49 -3.37 13.24
N ILE A 261 -4.99 -4.38 13.96
CA ILE A 261 -4.61 -5.67 13.38
C ILE A 261 -5.84 -6.41 12.84
N ASN A 262 -6.91 -6.51 13.64
CA ASN A 262 -8.06 -7.35 13.31
C ASN A 262 -9.11 -6.67 12.41
N LYS A 263 -9.08 -5.34 12.26
CA LYS A 263 -10.09 -4.59 11.50
C LYS A 263 -9.52 -3.80 10.31
N GLU A 264 -8.20 -3.52 10.30
CA GLU A 264 -7.55 -2.78 9.23
C GLU A 264 -6.45 -3.62 8.56
N LEU A 265 -5.43 -4.09 9.29
CA LEU A 265 -4.33 -4.86 8.71
C LEU A 265 -4.81 -6.18 8.07
N ILE A 266 -5.85 -6.79 8.61
CA ILE A 266 -6.46 -8.00 8.02
C ILE A 266 -6.96 -7.75 6.60
N LEU A 267 -7.45 -6.53 6.30
CA LEU A 267 -7.92 -6.17 4.96
C LEU A 267 -6.78 -6.19 3.94
N PHE A 268 -5.60 -5.70 4.34
CA PHE A 268 -4.39 -5.86 3.52
C PHE A 268 -4.08 -7.33 3.28
N SER A 269 -4.10 -8.15 4.33
CA SER A 269 -3.78 -9.58 4.21
C SER A 269 -4.74 -10.32 3.27
N MET A 270 -6.03 -9.99 3.31
CA MET A 270 -7.04 -10.51 2.37
C MET A 270 -6.77 -10.05 0.94
N ALA A 271 -6.52 -8.76 0.74
CA ALA A 271 -6.21 -8.18 -0.56
C ALA A 271 -4.91 -8.74 -1.15
N ASP A 272 -3.89 -8.95 -0.32
CA ASP A 272 -2.61 -9.51 -0.75
C ASP A 272 -2.76 -10.96 -1.23
N ASN A 273 -3.54 -11.79 -0.54
CA ASN A 273 -3.86 -13.14 -1.00
C ASN A 273 -4.57 -13.11 -2.37
N ILE A 274 -5.56 -12.23 -2.55
CA ILE A 274 -6.30 -12.13 -3.81
C ILE A 274 -5.37 -11.71 -4.96
N ARG A 275 -4.49 -10.72 -4.75
CA ARG A 275 -3.60 -10.21 -5.80
C ARG A 275 -2.40 -11.09 -6.09
N SER A 276 -1.99 -11.94 -5.13
CA SER A 276 -0.77 -12.73 -5.22
C SER A 276 -1.02 -14.19 -5.64
N ILE A 277 -2.20 -14.74 -5.30
CA ILE A 277 -2.56 -16.13 -5.60
C ILE A 277 -3.45 -16.17 -6.83
N PRO A 278 -3.09 -16.95 -7.88
CA PRO A 278 -3.94 -17.11 -9.06
C PRO A 278 -5.29 -17.74 -8.70
N SER A 279 -6.37 -17.26 -9.34
CA SER A 279 -7.68 -17.87 -9.20
C SER A 279 -7.68 -19.29 -9.75
N VAL A 280 -8.26 -20.24 -9.03
CA VAL A 280 -8.43 -21.62 -9.51
C VAL A 280 -9.32 -21.71 -10.76
N VAL A 281 -10.21 -20.75 -10.98
CA VAL A 281 -11.16 -20.75 -12.09
C VAL A 281 -10.47 -20.40 -13.41
N ASP A 282 -9.69 -19.31 -13.46
CA ASP A 282 -9.04 -18.86 -14.70
C ASP A 282 -7.52 -18.94 -14.68
N GLY A 283 -6.90 -19.26 -13.53
CA GLY A 283 -5.45 -19.35 -13.39
C GLY A 283 -4.75 -17.99 -13.44
N LEU A 284 -5.48 -16.88 -13.31
CA LEU A 284 -4.94 -15.54 -13.42
C LEU A 284 -4.90 -14.81 -12.08
N LYS A 285 -3.86 -14.02 -11.88
CA LYS A 285 -3.84 -12.97 -10.88
C LYS A 285 -4.64 -11.76 -11.36
N PRO A 286 -5.18 -10.91 -10.48
CA PRO A 286 -5.96 -9.73 -10.90
C PRO A 286 -5.24 -8.83 -11.91
N GLY A 287 -3.94 -8.55 -11.72
CA GLY A 287 -3.16 -7.77 -12.69
C GLY A 287 -3.09 -8.41 -14.07
N GLN A 288 -2.93 -9.73 -14.15
CA GLN A 288 -2.96 -10.47 -15.41
C GLN A 288 -4.34 -10.41 -16.06
N ARG A 289 -5.40 -10.55 -15.26
CA ARG A 289 -6.80 -10.47 -15.74
C ARG A 289 -7.12 -9.08 -16.29
N LYS A 290 -6.64 -8.01 -15.65
CA LYS A 290 -6.74 -6.62 -16.15
C LYS A 290 -6.08 -6.45 -17.52
N VAL A 291 -4.92 -7.05 -17.73
CA VAL A 291 -4.22 -7.02 -19.03
C VAL A 291 -5.06 -7.73 -20.11
N ILE A 292 -5.50 -8.95 -19.84
CA ILE A 292 -6.31 -9.75 -20.80
C ILE A 292 -7.64 -9.03 -21.11
N PHE A 293 -8.33 -8.53 -20.08
CA PHE A 293 -9.56 -7.74 -20.25
C PHE A 293 -9.33 -6.52 -21.15
N SER A 294 -8.29 -5.76 -20.91
CA SER A 294 -7.99 -4.56 -21.69
C SER A 294 -7.66 -4.89 -23.15
N CYS A 295 -6.96 -5.99 -23.39
CA CYS A 295 -6.71 -6.49 -24.75
C CYS A 295 -8.03 -6.87 -25.47
N PHE A 296 -8.97 -7.51 -24.77
CA PHE A 296 -10.27 -7.87 -25.34
C PHE A 296 -11.17 -6.65 -25.57
N LYS A 297 -11.22 -5.74 -24.59
CA LYS A 297 -11.94 -4.46 -24.71
C LYS A 297 -11.46 -3.63 -25.88
N ARG A 298 -10.13 -3.58 -26.13
CA ARG A 298 -9.52 -2.92 -27.27
C ARG A 298 -9.72 -3.68 -28.60
N LYS A 299 -10.16 -4.93 -28.57
CA LYS A 299 -10.21 -5.84 -29.73
C LYS A 299 -8.84 -5.92 -30.42
N LEU A 300 -7.79 -6.09 -29.63
CA LEU A 300 -6.40 -6.04 -30.08
C LEU A 300 -6.10 -7.20 -31.04
N LYS A 301 -6.03 -6.89 -32.35
CA LYS A 301 -5.75 -7.85 -33.44
C LYS A 301 -4.36 -7.63 -34.05
N THR A 302 -3.86 -6.41 -34.00
CA THR A 302 -2.57 -6.01 -34.54
C THR A 302 -1.59 -5.75 -33.40
N GLU A 303 -0.30 -5.79 -33.68
CA GLU A 303 0.70 -5.54 -32.66
C GLU A 303 0.65 -4.10 -32.12
N ILE A 304 0.97 -3.95 -30.85
CA ILE A 304 1.06 -2.69 -30.12
C ILE A 304 2.34 -2.69 -29.28
N LYS A 305 2.98 -1.53 -29.11
CA LYS A 305 4.10 -1.42 -28.15
C LYS A 305 3.65 -1.76 -26.74
N VAL A 306 4.46 -2.53 -26.00
CA VAL A 306 4.16 -2.89 -24.62
C VAL A 306 3.91 -1.65 -23.76
N HIS A 307 4.69 -0.58 -23.93
CA HIS A 307 4.50 0.69 -23.25
C HIS A 307 3.12 1.35 -23.55
N GLN A 308 2.64 1.26 -24.80
CA GLN A 308 1.31 1.77 -25.15
C GLN A 308 0.18 0.93 -24.59
N LEU A 309 0.35 -0.41 -24.58
CA LEU A 309 -0.62 -1.31 -23.95
C LEU A 309 -0.70 -1.06 -22.45
N GLN A 310 0.43 -0.87 -21.79
CA GLN A 310 0.49 -0.54 -20.35
C GLN A 310 -0.34 0.70 -20.01
N GLY A 311 -0.21 1.79 -20.77
CA GLY A 311 -1.04 2.98 -20.57
C GLY A 311 -2.55 2.72 -20.78
N TYR A 312 -2.89 1.94 -21.81
CA TYR A 312 -4.29 1.56 -22.07
C TYR A 312 -4.87 0.70 -20.96
N VAL A 313 -4.13 -0.27 -20.42
CA VAL A 313 -4.55 -1.10 -19.27
C VAL A 313 -4.79 -0.24 -18.05
N SER A 314 -3.85 0.65 -17.72
CA SER A 314 -3.98 1.57 -16.59
C SER A 314 -5.27 2.39 -16.63
N GLU A 315 -5.57 2.96 -17.80
CA GLU A 315 -6.76 3.80 -17.99
C GLU A 315 -8.08 3.01 -17.91
N HIS A 316 -8.13 1.81 -18.52
CA HIS A 316 -9.38 1.11 -18.76
C HIS A 316 -9.71 0.00 -17.76
N SER A 317 -8.80 -0.34 -16.86
CA SER A 317 -8.98 -1.39 -15.85
C SER A 317 -8.79 -0.91 -14.43
N ALA A 318 -8.71 0.41 -14.21
CA ALA A 318 -8.47 1.00 -12.90
C ALA A 318 -7.24 0.37 -12.20
N TYR A 319 -6.12 0.28 -12.93
CA TYR A 319 -4.87 -0.23 -12.38
C TYR A 319 -4.13 0.86 -11.61
N HIS A 320 -3.95 0.68 -10.30
CA HIS A 320 -3.40 1.70 -9.40
C HIS A 320 -1.99 1.41 -8.89
N HIS A 321 -1.36 0.34 -9.37
CA HIS A 321 0.03 0.02 -9.02
C HIS A 321 1.02 0.62 -10.01
N GLY A 322 2.33 0.49 -9.70
CA GLY A 322 3.38 1.09 -10.51
C GLY A 322 3.44 0.57 -11.95
N ASP A 323 3.73 1.48 -12.89
CA ASP A 323 3.86 1.22 -14.33
C ASP A 323 4.83 0.10 -14.66
N GLN A 324 5.92 -0.01 -13.90
CA GLN A 324 6.93 -1.03 -14.10
C GLN A 324 6.39 -2.43 -13.77
N ALA A 325 5.60 -2.56 -12.70
CA ALA A 325 4.96 -3.83 -12.33
C ALA A 325 3.99 -4.30 -13.42
N LEU A 326 3.19 -3.38 -13.98
CA LEU A 326 2.27 -3.68 -15.07
C LEU A 326 3.01 -4.08 -16.34
N THR A 327 4.11 -3.39 -16.68
CA THR A 327 4.98 -3.76 -17.78
C THR A 327 5.52 -5.19 -17.62
N MET A 328 5.99 -5.54 -16.42
CA MET A 328 6.48 -6.91 -16.13
C MET A 328 5.35 -7.95 -16.25
N THR A 329 4.13 -7.61 -15.85
CA THR A 329 2.95 -8.49 -16.02
C THR A 329 2.66 -8.75 -17.50
N ILE A 330 2.68 -7.71 -18.35
CA ILE A 330 2.48 -7.86 -19.81
C ILE A 330 3.59 -8.73 -20.41
N VAL A 331 4.84 -8.46 -20.05
CA VAL A 331 6.00 -9.23 -20.53
C VAL A 331 5.89 -10.69 -20.08
N GLY A 332 5.54 -10.95 -18.83
CA GLY A 332 5.37 -12.30 -18.30
C GLY A 332 4.29 -13.11 -19.02
N LEU A 333 3.15 -12.49 -19.40
CA LEU A 333 2.09 -13.15 -20.17
C LEU A 333 2.51 -13.50 -21.61
N ALA A 334 3.55 -12.85 -22.14
CA ALA A 334 4.03 -13.06 -23.49
C ALA A 334 5.24 -13.99 -23.56
N GLN A 335 6.00 -14.18 -22.49
CA GLN A 335 7.18 -15.05 -22.50
C GLN A 335 6.83 -16.49 -22.91
N ASP A 336 7.65 -17.09 -23.79
CA ASP A 336 7.42 -18.39 -24.41
C ASP A 336 8.63 -19.33 -24.34
N PHE A 337 9.70 -18.97 -23.61
CA PHE A 337 10.85 -19.85 -23.43
C PHE A 337 10.52 -21.01 -22.47
N CYS A 338 11.24 -22.14 -22.63
CA CYS A 338 11.08 -23.31 -21.76
C CYS A 338 11.24 -22.95 -20.27
N GLY A 339 10.20 -23.22 -19.46
CA GLY A 339 10.15 -22.86 -18.04
C GLY A 339 9.40 -21.54 -17.78
N SER A 340 8.88 -20.87 -18.84
CA SER A 340 7.90 -19.78 -18.74
C SER A 340 6.48 -20.32 -19.03
N ASN A 341 5.72 -19.71 -19.96
CA ASN A 341 4.40 -20.22 -20.32
C ASN A 341 4.50 -21.39 -21.30
N ASN A 342 3.73 -22.45 -21.08
CA ASN A 342 3.51 -23.48 -22.11
C ASN A 342 2.62 -22.94 -23.24
N VAL A 343 1.64 -22.11 -22.88
CA VAL A 343 0.79 -21.38 -23.82
C VAL A 343 0.78 -19.91 -23.41
N ASN A 344 1.51 -19.09 -24.13
CA ASN A 344 1.58 -17.65 -23.86
C ASN A 344 0.28 -16.95 -24.30
N MET A 345 -0.25 -16.10 -23.43
CA MET A 345 -1.53 -15.39 -23.66
C MET A 345 -1.34 -14.15 -24.55
N LEU A 346 -0.13 -13.66 -24.66
CA LEU A 346 0.30 -12.54 -25.51
C LEU A 346 1.48 -12.95 -26.38
N MET A 347 1.68 -12.30 -27.52
CA MET A 347 2.78 -12.59 -28.42
C MET A 347 4.06 -11.84 -28.03
N PRO A 348 5.24 -12.51 -27.99
CA PRO A 348 6.52 -11.90 -27.69
C PRO A 348 7.20 -11.36 -28.97
N ASN A 349 6.73 -10.25 -29.53
CA ASN A 349 7.29 -9.65 -30.74
C ASN A 349 8.50 -8.75 -30.38
N GLY A 350 9.68 -9.33 -30.32
CA GLY A 350 10.95 -8.72 -29.90
C GLY A 350 11.65 -9.53 -28.82
N GLN A 351 12.50 -8.89 -28.02
CA GLN A 351 13.22 -9.53 -26.92
C GLN A 351 12.42 -9.47 -25.62
N PHE A 352 11.75 -10.56 -25.28
CA PHE A 352 10.94 -10.71 -24.06
C PHE A 352 11.65 -11.47 -22.93
N GLY A 353 12.95 -11.64 -23.03
CA GLY A 353 13.76 -12.36 -22.07
C GLY A 353 14.11 -13.76 -22.51
N THR A 354 15.14 -14.33 -21.88
CA THR A 354 15.68 -15.64 -22.19
C THR A 354 15.61 -16.58 -20.98
N ARG A 355 15.61 -17.88 -21.25
CA ARG A 355 15.63 -18.92 -20.23
C ARG A 355 16.85 -18.79 -19.32
N SER A 356 18.02 -18.52 -19.87
CA SER A 356 19.29 -18.41 -19.12
C SER A 356 19.26 -17.28 -18.09
N MET A 357 18.50 -16.22 -18.35
CA MET A 357 18.33 -15.08 -17.44
C MET A 357 17.00 -15.11 -16.65
N GLY A 358 16.22 -16.21 -16.78
CA GLY A 358 14.91 -16.31 -16.15
C GLY A 358 13.94 -15.19 -16.59
N GLY A 359 14.09 -14.73 -17.84
CA GLY A 359 13.25 -13.69 -18.42
C GLY A 359 13.56 -12.25 -17.98
N LYS A 360 14.60 -12.05 -17.15
CA LYS A 360 14.96 -10.72 -16.61
C LYS A 360 15.68 -9.81 -17.60
N ASP A 361 16.11 -10.33 -18.73
CA ASP A 361 16.80 -9.65 -19.82
C ASP A 361 15.85 -9.16 -20.92
N ALA A 362 14.57 -9.04 -20.65
CA ALA A 362 13.61 -8.43 -21.56
C ALA A 362 14.03 -6.99 -21.91
N ALA A 363 13.87 -6.63 -23.18
CA ALA A 363 14.14 -5.27 -23.63
C ALA A 363 13.11 -4.28 -23.06
N SER A 364 13.47 -2.99 -23.08
CA SER A 364 12.55 -1.93 -22.61
C SER A 364 11.22 -1.96 -23.37
N ALA A 365 10.13 -1.77 -22.65
CA ALA A 365 8.75 -1.75 -23.15
C ALA A 365 8.51 -0.81 -24.36
N ARG A 366 9.39 0.16 -24.56
CA ARG A 366 9.33 1.10 -25.69
C ARG A 366 9.73 0.47 -27.03
N TYR A 367 10.46 -0.65 -27.00
CA TYR A 367 11.08 -1.27 -28.18
C TYR A 367 10.47 -2.61 -28.54
N ILE A 368 9.66 -3.21 -27.68
CA ILE A 368 9.01 -4.50 -27.89
C ILE A 368 7.53 -4.34 -28.11
N PHE A 369 6.96 -5.26 -28.87
CA PHE A 369 5.55 -5.24 -29.26
C PHE A 369 4.86 -6.51 -28.81
N THR A 370 3.55 -6.44 -28.67
CA THR A 370 2.72 -7.60 -28.35
C THR A 370 1.40 -7.55 -29.10
N ALA A 371 0.75 -8.70 -29.20
CA ALA A 371 -0.58 -8.85 -29.77
C ALA A 371 -1.27 -10.02 -29.08
N VAL A 372 -2.57 -10.17 -29.24
CA VAL A 372 -3.31 -11.33 -28.73
C VAL A 372 -3.24 -12.47 -29.76
N PRO A 373 -2.60 -13.60 -29.45
CA PRO A 373 -2.60 -14.75 -30.33
C PRO A 373 -4.01 -15.35 -30.44
N ARG A 374 -4.30 -15.99 -31.58
CA ARG A 374 -5.63 -16.59 -31.84
C ARG A 374 -6.06 -17.58 -30.77
N ILE A 375 -5.10 -18.35 -30.21
CA ILE A 375 -5.36 -19.34 -29.18
C ILE A 375 -5.97 -18.71 -27.91
N THR A 376 -5.56 -17.51 -27.54
CA THR A 376 -6.07 -16.84 -26.33
C THR A 376 -7.58 -16.62 -26.41
N ARG A 377 -8.12 -16.17 -27.58
CA ARG A 377 -9.58 -16.01 -27.76
C ARG A 377 -10.31 -17.33 -28.06
N GLN A 378 -9.60 -18.42 -28.26
CA GLN A 378 -10.17 -19.76 -28.29
C GLN A 378 -10.30 -20.34 -26.88
N LEU A 379 -9.33 -20.03 -26.00
CA LEU A 379 -9.39 -20.41 -24.58
C LEU A 379 -10.41 -19.58 -23.82
N PHE A 380 -10.42 -18.26 -24.00
CA PHE A 380 -11.39 -17.33 -23.42
C PHE A 380 -12.43 -16.96 -24.48
N HIS A 381 -13.49 -17.79 -24.59
CA HIS A 381 -14.40 -17.71 -25.73
C HIS A 381 -15.23 -16.41 -25.72
N PRO A 382 -15.35 -15.68 -26.87
CA PRO A 382 -16.02 -14.38 -26.90
C PRO A 382 -17.52 -14.40 -26.52
N LYS A 383 -18.20 -15.52 -26.70
CA LYS A 383 -19.61 -15.65 -26.34
C LYS A 383 -19.85 -15.68 -24.84
N ASP A 384 -18.82 -16.02 -24.07
CA ASP A 384 -18.90 -16.04 -22.60
C ASP A 384 -18.81 -14.63 -22.01
N ASP A 385 -18.24 -13.66 -22.74
CA ASP A 385 -18.05 -12.30 -22.25
C ASP A 385 -19.35 -11.67 -21.71
N ALA A 386 -20.50 -11.99 -22.30
CA ALA A 386 -21.81 -11.46 -21.87
C ALA A 386 -22.37 -12.14 -20.61
N LEU A 387 -21.79 -13.25 -20.18
CA LEU A 387 -22.22 -14.04 -19.02
C LEU A 387 -21.35 -13.82 -17.79
N LEU A 388 -20.23 -13.09 -17.92
CA LEU A 388 -19.28 -12.86 -16.83
C LEU A 388 -19.78 -11.76 -15.89
N ASN A 389 -19.45 -11.90 -14.62
CA ASN A 389 -19.66 -10.87 -13.61
C ASN A 389 -18.51 -9.87 -13.65
N TYR A 390 -18.74 -8.68 -14.18
CA TYR A 390 -17.76 -7.63 -14.26
C TYR A 390 -17.72 -6.84 -12.95
N LEU A 391 -16.51 -6.51 -12.51
CA LEU A 391 -16.30 -5.63 -11.38
C LEU A 391 -16.59 -4.18 -11.80
N ASP A 392 -16.94 -3.35 -10.83
CA ASP A 392 -17.15 -1.91 -10.99
C ASP A 392 -16.22 -1.14 -10.05
N GLU A 393 -15.56 -0.12 -10.58
CA GLU A 393 -14.77 0.81 -9.79
C GLU A 393 -15.09 2.24 -10.23
N ASP A 394 -15.58 3.04 -9.31
CA ASP A 394 -15.99 4.43 -9.54
C ASP A 394 -17.05 4.57 -10.66
N GLY A 395 -17.94 3.58 -10.83
CA GLY A 395 -18.95 3.55 -11.90
C GLY A 395 -18.40 3.14 -13.27
N GLN A 396 -17.15 2.70 -13.32
CA GLN A 396 -16.53 2.12 -14.52
C GLN A 396 -16.53 0.59 -14.42
N SER A 397 -17.14 -0.08 -15.40
CA SER A 397 -17.01 -1.54 -15.53
C SER A 397 -15.59 -1.89 -15.95
N ILE A 398 -14.94 -2.72 -15.15
CA ILE A 398 -13.57 -3.19 -15.34
C ILE A 398 -13.53 -4.69 -15.60
N GLU A 399 -12.42 -5.39 -15.32
CA GLU A 399 -12.29 -6.82 -15.58
C GLU A 399 -13.36 -7.64 -14.85
N PRO A 400 -13.68 -8.86 -15.37
CA PRO A 400 -14.59 -9.75 -14.64
C PRO A 400 -13.92 -10.29 -13.37
N GLU A 401 -14.74 -10.72 -12.43
CA GLU A 401 -14.29 -11.40 -11.20
C GLU A 401 -13.35 -12.57 -11.53
N TRP A 402 -13.69 -13.35 -12.56
CA TRP A 402 -12.84 -14.35 -13.24
C TRP A 402 -13.36 -14.59 -14.65
N TYR A 403 -12.49 -15.10 -15.51
CA TYR A 403 -12.87 -15.72 -16.78
C TYR A 403 -13.19 -17.21 -16.57
N VAL A 404 -13.90 -17.81 -17.53
CA VAL A 404 -14.14 -19.27 -17.56
C VAL A 404 -13.49 -19.84 -18.81
N PRO A 405 -12.18 -20.14 -18.81
CA PRO A 405 -11.49 -20.66 -19.97
C PRO A 405 -11.96 -22.08 -20.30
N VAL A 406 -11.95 -22.44 -21.59
CA VAL A 406 -12.31 -23.77 -22.09
C VAL A 406 -11.43 -24.88 -21.48
N VAL A 407 -10.14 -24.54 -21.23
CA VAL A 407 -9.20 -25.39 -20.50
C VAL A 407 -8.65 -24.59 -19.32
N PRO A 408 -8.68 -25.10 -18.10
CA PRO A 408 -8.12 -24.42 -16.94
C PRO A 408 -6.65 -24.02 -17.15
N GLN A 409 -6.33 -22.73 -17.01
CA GLN A 409 -4.97 -22.21 -17.23
C GLN A 409 -3.95 -22.82 -16.30
N VAL A 410 -4.36 -23.21 -15.08
CA VAL A 410 -3.50 -23.89 -14.10
C VAL A 410 -2.93 -25.21 -14.70
N LEU A 411 -3.71 -25.90 -15.52
CA LEU A 411 -3.28 -27.13 -16.21
C LEU A 411 -2.36 -26.83 -17.40
N LEU A 412 -2.49 -25.66 -18.03
CA LEU A 412 -1.68 -25.29 -19.18
C LEU A 412 -0.34 -24.67 -18.77
N ASN A 413 -0.37 -23.71 -17.87
CA ASN A 413 0.78 -22.87 -17.52
C ASN A 413 1.28 -23.08 -16.08
N GLY A 414 0.59 -23.91 -15.30
CA GLY A 414 0.83 -23.98 -13.85
C GLY A 414 0.26 -22.79 -13.10
N ALA A 415 0.53 -22.74 -11.81
CA ALA A 415 0.18 -21.63 -10.95
C ALA A 415 1.41 -21.27 -10.09
N ASP A 416 1.73 -19.99 -10.07
CA ASP A 416 2.83 -19.43 -9.29
C ASP A 416 2.30 -18.25 -8.46
N GLY A 417 2.32 -18.45 -7.12
CA GLY A 417 1.72 -17.54 -6.16
C GLY A 417 2.64 -17.14 -5.03
#